data_45bac5d63163aab68435bfa5ac71e32e
#
_entry.id   45bac5d63163aab68435bfa5ac71e32e
#
_cell.length_a   1.000
_cell.length_b   1.000
_cell.length_c   1.000
_cell.angle_alpha   90.00
_cell.angle_beta   90.00
_cell.angle_gamma   90.00
#
_symmetry.space_group_name_H-M   'P 1'
#
loop_
_entity.id
_entity.type
_entity.pdbx_description
1 polymer ?
#
loop_
_entity_poly.entity_id
_entity_poly.type
_entity_poly.pdbx_seq_one_letter_code
_entity_poly.pdbx_strand_id
1 'polypeptide(L)'
;MAHKIILLACIALFCMGCKKELLPKPNGQLRLDYHEAGYAHFENSCPVTFDLNEAAIIKSKPDCGFTINYPKMKATIYISYKPVKNNIDVLLRDAQKLTYEHVIKADDILEQPFINKDHNVYGMFYQVNGNAATNAQFYVTDSTKHFLDCSVYFYAKPNFDSVMPAASYIKNDMRRIMESLRWK
;
A
#
# COMPACT_ATOMS: atom_id res chain seq x y z
N MET A 1 -3.78 24.24 69.24
CA MET A 1 -4.22 23.01 68.48
C MET A 1 -4.71 23.38 67.07
N ALA A 2 -5.43 24.44 66.86
CA ALA A 2 -5.94 24.85 65.54
C ALA A 2 -4.88 25.09 64.48
N HIS A 3 -3.74 25.73 64.80
CA HIS A 3 -2.66 25.99 63.85
C HIS A 3 -1.96 24.71 63.31
N LYS A 4 -1.88 23.66 64.13
CA LYS A 4 -1.32 22.37 63.69
C LYS A 4 -2.26 21.63 62.72
N ILE A 5 -3.57 21.76 62.91
CA ILE A 5 -4.57 21.15 62.03
C ILE A 5 -4.60 21.86 60.67
N ILE A 6 -4.49 23.21 60.67
CA ILE A 6 -4.43 23.97 59.40
C ILE A 6 -3.16 23.66 58.64
N LEU A 7 -2.00 23.49 59.29
CA LEU A 7 -0.75 23.11 58.63
C LEU A 7 -0.82 21.70 57.99
N LEU A 8 -1.44 20.76 58.71
CA LEU A 8 -1.65 19.39 58.18
C LEU A 8 -2.61 19.37 56.98
N ALA A 9 -3.65 20.18 57.00
CA ALA A 9 -4.61 20.30 55.88
C ALA A 9 -3.96 20.93 54.63
N CYS A 10 -3.07 21.94 54.80
CA CYS A 10 -2.33 22.52 53.69
C CYS A 10 -1.34 21.54 53.08
N ILE A 11 -0.65 20.69 53.87
CA ILE A 11 0.27 19.69 53.38
C ILE A 11 -0.48 18.59 52.60
N ALA A 12 -1.67 18.18 53.05
CA ALA A 12 -2.49 17.20 52.37
C ALA A 12 -3.02 17.68 51.01
N LEU A 13 -3.29 18.99 50.84
CA LEU A 13 -3.68 19.61 49.58
C LEU A 13 -2.53 19.64 48.55
N PHE A 14 -1.29 19.77 48.97
CA PHE A 14 -0.13 19.73 48.07
C PHE A 14 0.20 18.31 47.52
N CYS A 15 -0.30 17.25 48.15
CA CYS A 15 -0.07 15.87 47.70
C CYS A 15 -1.05 15.43 46.59
N MET A 16 -2.04 16.20 46.20
CA MET A 16 -2.90 15.92 45.04
C MET A 16 -2.25 16.42 43.76
N GLY A 17 -0.99 16.03 43.53
CA GLY A 17 -0.29 16.26 42.26
C GLY A 17 -1.00 15.58 41.12
N CYS A 18 -1.41 16.38 40.12
CA CYS A 18 -1.96 15.88 38.85
C CYS A 18 -1.11 14.75 38.31
N LYS A 19 -1.68 13.56 38.23
CA LYS A 19 -1.14 12.50 37.38
C LYS A 19 -1.20 13.03 35.94
N LYS A 20 -0.08 13.47 35.39
CA LYS A 20 -0.01 13.71 33.95
C LYS A 20 -0.30 12.37 33.29
N GLU A 21 -1.44 12.28 32.60
CA GLU A 21 -1.69 11.18 31.69
C GLU A 21 -0.53 11.15 30.68
N LEU A 22 0.23 10.06 30.70
CA LEU A 22 1.27 9.81 29.72
C LEU A 22 0.53 9.48 28.42
N LEU A 23 0.29 10.50 27.59
CA LEU A 23 -0.16 10.27 26.22
C LEU A 23 0.93 9.45 25.52
N PRO A 24 0.58 8.28 24.92
CA PRO A 24 1.52 7.52 24.12
C PRO A 24 2.11 8.44 23.04
N LYS A 25 3.43 8.48 22.96
CA LYS A 25 4.09 9.22 21.85
C LYS A 25 3.69 8.52 20.55
N PRO A 26 3.28 9.29 19.51
CA PRO A 26 3.02 8.71 18.20
C PRO A 26 4.28 7.97 17.70
N ASN A 27 4.09 6.82 17.08
CA ASN A 27 5.19 6.06 16.48
C ASN A 27 5.94 6.94 15.47
N GLY A 28 7.26 6.89 15.48
CA GLY A 28 8.07 7.65 14.54
C GLY A 28 7.82 7.19 13.11
N GLN A 29 7.51 8.12 12.23
CA GLN A 29 7.40 7.85 10.79
C GLN A 29 8.79 7.90 10.14
N LEU A 30 9.01 7.08 9.12
CA LEU A 30 10.22 7.11 8.32
C LEU A 30 10.24 8.43 7.53
N ARG A 31 11.15 9.35 7.91
CA ARG A 31 11.33 10.61 7.20
C ARG A 31 12.15 10.36 5.95
N LEU A 32 11.47 10.23 4.80
CA LEU A 32 12.06 10.13 3.48
C LEU A 32 11.72 11.39 2.70
N ASP A 33 12.67 11.84 1.88
CA ASP A 33 12.41 12.91 0.91
C ASP A 33 11.70 12.27 -0.29
N TYR A 34 10.41 12.55 -0.41
CA TYR A 34 9.59 12.13 -1.54
C TYR A 34 9.66 13.22 -2.61
N HIS A 35 10.31 12.92 -3.74
CA HIS A 35 10.29 13.80 -4.90
C HIS A 35 8.90 13.80 -5.54
N GLU A 36 8.51 14.92 -6.15
CA GLU A 36 7.35 14.91 -7.04
C GLU A 36 7.53 13.80 -8.09
N ALA A 37 6.47 13.01 -8.27
CA ALA A 37 6.52 11.89 -9.19
C ALA A 37 6.50 12.38 -10.64
N GLY A 38 7.59 12.21 -11.36
CA GLY A 38 7.63 12.26 -12.82
C GLY A 38 7.28 10.87 -13.38
N TYR A 39 6.51 10.83 -14.48
CA TYR A 39 6.12 9.57 -15.11
C TYR A 39 6.54 9.54 -16.57
N ALA A 40 7.13 8.41 -16.99
CA ALA A 40 7.47 8.12 -18.37
C ALA A 40 6.67 6.91 -18.87
N HIS A 41 6.31 6.91 -20.14
CA HIS A 41 5.63 5.77 -20.75
C HIS A 41 6.56 4.58 -20.83
N PHE A 42 6.14 3.46 -20.25
CA PHE A 42 6.88 2.19 -20.29
C PHE A 42 6.26 1.25 -21.32
N GLU A 43 7.09 0.80 -22.24
CA GLU A 43 6.75 -0.17 -23.27
C GLU A 43 7.90 -1.16 -23.49
N ASN A 44 7.56 -2.42 -23.74
CA ASN A 44 8.51 -3.48 -24.14
C ASN A 44 7.80 -4.49 -25.04
N SER A 45 8.36 -5.71 -25.21
CA SER A 45 7.77 -6.77 -26.01
C SER A 45 6.52 -7.43 -25.38
N CYS A 46 6.20 -7.12 -24.13
CA CYS A 46 5.04 -7.70 -23.45
C CYS A 46 3.72 -7.06 -23.91
N PRO A 47 2.57 -7.76 -23.75
CA PRO A 47 1.27 -7.29 -24.27
C PRO A 47 0.62 -6.20 -23.43
N VAL A 48 1.42 -5.39 -22.71
CA VAL A 48 0.94 -4.33 -21.83
C VAL A 48 1.90 -3.14 -21.86
N THR A 49 1.35 -1.93 -21.78
CA THR A 49 2.07 -0.67 -21.56
C THR A 49 1.44 0.08 -20.41
N PHE A 50 2.19 0.93 -19.73
CA PHE A 50 1.72 1.79 -18.64
C PHE A 50 2.72 2.91 -18.37
N ASP A 51 2.34 3.89 -17.56
CA ASP A 51 3.25 4.94 -17.12
C ASP A 51 3.99 4.49 -15.85
N LEU A 52 5.31 4.68 -15.85
CA LEU A 52 6.21 4.31 -14.77
C LEU A 52 6.82 5.56 -14.14
N ASN A 53 6.89 5.59 -12.82
CA ASN A 53 7.60 6.63 -12.10
C ASN A 53 9.10 6.60 -12.44
N GLU A 54 9.67 7.73 -12.85
CA GLU A 54 11.07 7.88 -13.25
C GLU A 54 12.07 7.59 -12.12
N ALA A 55 11.64 7.70 -10.86
CA ALA A 55 12.45 7.34 -9.68
C ALA A 55 12.51 5.83 -9.41
N ALA A 56 11.71 5.03 -10.12
CA ALA A 56 11.65 3.59 -9.95
C ALA A 56 12.57 2.85 -10.93
N ILE A 57 13.02 1.67 -10.51
CA ILE A 57 13.86 0.77 -11.33
C ILE A 57 13.03 -0.45 -11.72
N ILE A 58 12.66 -0.57 -12.99
CA ILE A 58 11.91 -1.71 -13.51
C ILE A 58 12.83 -2.82 -14.02
N LYS A 59 12.44 -4.06 -13.77
CA LYS A 59 13.03 -5.27 -14.36
C LYS A 59 11.92 -6.14 -14.92
N SER A 60 12.02 -6.47 -16.20
CA SER A 60 11.11 -7.38 -16.88
C SER A 60 11.53 -8.83 -16.67
N LYS A 61 10.55 -9.73 -16.61
CA LYS A 61 10.73 -11.18 -16.56
C LYS A 61 10.32 -11.81 -17.90
N PRO A 62 10.79 -13.03 -18.22
CA PRO A 62 10.44 -13.72 -19.47
C PRO A 62 8.93 -14.00 -19.63
N ASP A 63 8.19 -14.14 -18.53
CA ASP A 63 6.75 -14.38 -18.47
C ASP A 63 5.90 -13.09 -18.54
N CYS A 64 6.53 -11.99 -18.93
CA CYS A 64 5.91 -10.65 -18.90
C CYS A 64 5.46 -10.18 -17.51
N GLY A 65 6.01 -10.76 -16.46
CA GLY A 65 5.97 -10.16 -15.14
C GLY A 65 7.01 -9.04 -15.00
N PHE A 66 6.80 -8.16 -14.00
CA PHE A 66 7.71 -7.06 -13.72
C PHE A 66 8.01 -6.97 -12.24
N THR A 67 9.19 -6.45 -11.91
CA THR A 67 9.50 -5.94 -10.57
C THR A 67 9.91 -4.49 -10.68
N ILE A 68 9.21 -3.62 -9.95
CA ILE A 68 9.46 -2.19 -9.92
C ILE A 68 10.00 -1.85 -8.54
N ASN A 69 11.28 -1.51 -8.46
CA ASN A 69 12.00 -1.31 -7.21
C ASN A 69 12.10 0.18 -6.87
N TYR A 70 11.85 0.49 -5.60
CA TYR A 70 12.07 1.79 -4.98
C TYR A 70 13.14 1.68 -3.88
N PRO A 71 14.45 1.73 -4.24
CA PRO A 71 15.53 1.43 -3.30
C PRO A 71 15.54 2.33 -2.06
N LYS A 72 15.29 3.63 -2.24
CA LYS A 72 15.22 4.61 -1.16
C LYS A 72 14.09 4.34 -0.16
N MET A 73 12.98 3.75 -0.62
CA MET A 73 11.80 3.43 0.19
C MET A 73 11.83 1.97 0.69
N LYS A 74 12.84 1.19 0.30
CA LYS A 74 12.94 -0.25 0.60
C LYS A 74 11.68 -1.01 0.23
N ALA A 75 11.12 -0.70 -0.93
CA ALA A 75 9.88 -1.28 -1.42
C ALA A 75 10.03 -1.83 -2.84
N THR A 76 9.21 -2.81 -3.17
CA THR A 76 9.11 -3.39 -4.50
C THR A 76 7.66 -3.65 -4.85
N ILE A 77 7.24 -3.19 -6.02
CA ILE A 77 5.99 -3.60 -6.65
C ILE A 77 6.29 -4.84 -7.49
N TYR A 78 5.50 -5.88 -7.29
CA TYR A 78 5.51 -7.11 -8.09
C TYR A 78 4.30 -7.11 -8.99
N ILE A 79 4.53 -7.29 -10.28
CA ILE A 79 3.49 -7.40 -11.30
C ILE A 79 3.61 -8.77 -11.95
N SER A 80 2.50 -9.52 -11.96
CA SER A 80 2.37 -10.81 -12.62
C SER A 80 1.40 -10.69 -13.77
N TYR A 81 1.83 -11.10 -14.96
CA TYR A 81 0.96 -11.20 -16.13
C TYR A 81 0.54 -12.66 -16.35
N LYS A 82 -0.73 -12.88 -16.62
CA LYS A 82 -1.29 -14.20 -16.92
C LYS A 82 -2.22 -14.11 -18.14
N PRO A 83 -2.02 -14.90 -19.18
CA PRO A 83 -2.97 -14.98 -20.28
C PRO A 83 -4.25 -15.66 -19.81
N VAL A 84 -5.40 -15.09 -20.18
CA VAL A 84 -6.71 -15.70 -19.93
C VAL A 84 -6.94 -16.81 -20.96
N LYS A 85 -7.26 -18.02 -20.48
CA LYS A 85 -7.52 -19.22 -21.29
C LYS A 85 -8.79 -19.89 -20.78
N ASN A 86 -9.94 -19.22 -20.91
CA ASN A 86 -11.24 -19.64 -20.35
C ASN A 86 -11.21 -19.90 -18.83
N ASN A 87 -10.31 -19.24 -18.09
CA ASN A 87 -10.06 -19.44 -16.67
C ASN A 87 -10.15 -18.13 -15.88
N ILE A 88 -10.87 -17.14 -16.38
CA ILE A 88 -10.98 -15.82 -15.73
C ILE A 88 -11.50 -15.92 -14.29
N ASP A 89 -12.48 -16.77 -14.03
CA ASP A 89 -13.05 -16.95 -12.69
C ASP A 89 -12.02 -17.50 -11.68
N VAL A 90 -11.09 -18.35 -12.15
CA VAL A 90 -10.00 -18.87 -11.33
C VAL A 90 -9.01 -17.75 -11.01
N LEU A 91 -8.62 -16.97 -12.03
CA LEU A 91 -7.67 -15.86 -11.85
C LEU A 91 -8.22 -14.78 -10.90
N LEU A 92 -9.51 -14.44 -11.04
CA LEU A 92 -10.21 -13.50 -10.15
C LEU A 92 -10.24 -14.02 -8.70
N ARG A 93 -10.59 -15.31 -8.53
CA ARG A 93 -10.62 -15.95 -7.20
C ARG A 93 -9.24 -15.96 -6.55
N ASP A 94 -8.20 -16.27 -7.32
CA ASP A 94 -6.81 -16.30 -6.82
C ASP A 94 -6.35 -14.92 -6.38
N ALA A 95 -6.66 -13.85 -7.17
CA ALA A 95 -6.32 -12.48 -6.82
C ALA A 95 -7.06 -12.02 -5.55
N GLN A 96 -8.36 -12.32 -5.44
CA GLN A 96 -9.14 -12.02 -4.25
C GLN A 96 -8.62 -12.79 -3.02
N LYS A 97 -8.35 -14.09 -3.17
CA LYS A 97 -7.81 -14.91 -2.08
C LYS A 97 -6.50 -14.33 -1.55
N LEU A 98 -5.58 -13.93 -2.44
CA LEU A 98 -4.32 -13.30 -2.05
C LEU A 98 -4.56 -12.02 -1.23
N THR A 99 -5.54 -11.20 -1.62
CA THR A 99 -5.91 -9.99 -0.87
C THR A 99 -6.43 -10.34 0.52
N TYR A 100 -7.37 -11.27 0.62
CA TYR A 100 -8.03 -11.62 1.89
C TYR A 100 -7.18 -12.46 2.84
N GLU A 101 -6.10 -13.11 2.38
CA GLU A 101 -5.11 -13.73 3.26
C GLU A 101 -4.41 -12.70 4.17
N HIS A 102 -4.43 -11.43 3.81
CA HIS A 102 -3.89 -10.34 4.63
C HIS A 102 -4.86 -9.84 5.72
N VAL A 103 -6.15 -10.20 5.67
CA VAL A 103 -7.19 -9.77 6.63
C VAL A 103 -6.82 -10.05 8.09
N ILE A 104 -6.11 -11.15 8.36
CA ILE A 104 -5.73 -11.53 9.73
C ILE A 104 -4.88 -10.46 10.44
N LYS A 105 -4.16 -9.62 9.67
CA LYS A 105 -3.28 -8.56 10.17
C LYS A 105 -3.65 -7.17 9.68
N ALA A 106 -4.70 -7.06 8.87
CA ALA A 106 -5.24 -5.79 8.41
C ALA A 106 -6.27 -5.27 9.42
N ASP A 107 -6.28 -3.96 9.61
CA ASP A 107 -7.33 -3.28 10.38
C ASP A 107 -8.56 -3.05 9.49
N ASP A 108 -8.31 -2.81 8.18
CA ASP A 108 -9.35 -2.53 7.18
C ASP A 108 -8.83 -2.81 5.78
N ILE A 109 -9.72 -3.21 4.85
CA ILE A 109 -9.45 -3.33 3.41
C ILE A 109 -10.49 -2.52 2.64
N LEU A 110 -10.03 -1.45 2.00
CA LEU A 110 -10.87 -0.62 1.14
C LEU A 110 -10.78 -1.14 -0.30
N GLU A 111 -11.92 -1.49 -0.87
CA GLU A 111 -12.07 -1.97 -2.24
C GLU A 111 -12.55 -0.84 -3.15
N GLN A 112 -11.89 -0.64 -4.27
CA GLN A 112 -12.19 0.42 -5.23
C GLN A 112 -12.26 -0.16 -6.63
N PRO A 113 -13.47 -0.33 -7.20
CA PRO A 113 -13.63 -0.78 -8.58
C PRO A 113 -12.97 0.19 -9.57
N PHE A 114 -12.33 -0.35 -10.59
CA PHE A 114 -11.75 0.40 -11.70
C PHE A 114 -12.35 -0.06 -13.02
N ILE A 115 -12.86 0.88 -13.80
CA ILE A 115 -13.51 0.63 -15.09
C ILE A 115 -13.02 1.67 -16.10
N ASN A 116 -12.28 1.22 -17.12
CA ASN A 116 -11.89 2.00 -18.27
C ASN A 116 -12.39 1.30 -19.55
N LYS A 117 -13.56 1.71 -20.02
CA LYS A 117 -14.23 1.09 -21.17
C LYS A 117 -13.50 1.37 -22.49
N ASP A 118 -12.86 2.55 -22.62
CA ASP A 118 -12.20 2.95 -23.84
C ASP A 118 -10.99 2.06 -24.16
N HIS A 119 -10.39 1.48 -23.14
CA HIS A 119 -9.21 0.61 -23.26
C HIS A 119 -9.45 -0.84 -22.82
N ASN A 120 -10.71 -1.20 -22.52
CA ASN A 120 -11.08 -2.52 -22.03
C ASN A 120 -10.26 -2.95 -20.81
N VAL A 121 -10.09 -2.06 -19.83
CA VAL A 121 -9.38 -2.34 -18.59
C VAL A 121 -10.36 -2.30 -17.44
N TYR A 122 -10.59 -3.45 -16.82
CA TYR A 122 -11.52 -3.64 -15.71
C TYR A 122 -10.77 -4.27 -14.54
N GLY A 123 -11.01 -3.81 -13.32
CA GLY A 123 -10.28 -4.35 -12.18
C GLY A 123 -10.77 -3.87 -10.83
N MET A 124 -9.97 -4.18 -9.84
CA MET A 124 -10.20 -3.76 -8.45
C MET A 124 -8.88 -3.31 -7.84
N PHE A 125 -8.91 -2.17 -7.18
CA PHE A 125 -7.81 -1.69 -6.36
C PHE A 125 -8.14 -1.92 -4.88
N TYR A 126 -7.23 -2.58 -4.17
CA TYR A 126 -7.33 -2.85 -2.74
C TYR A 126 -6.33 -2.00 -1.98
N GLN A 127 -6.80 -1.25 -1.00
CA GLN A 127 -5.94 -0.59 -0.04
C GLN A 127 -6.06 -1.31 1.29
N VAL A 128 -4.94 -1.85 1.77
CA VAL A 128 -4.87 -2.62 3.02
C VAL A 128 -4.25 -1.74 4.10
N ASN A 129 -5.03 -1.39 5.11
CA ASN A 129 -4.58 -0.64 6.27
C ASN A 129 -4.20 -1.60 7.41
N GLY A 130 -3.25 -1.18 8.26
CA GLY A 130 -2.78 -2.01 9.38
C GLY A 130 -1.45 -2.72 9.09
N ASN A 131 -1.06 -3.63 9.98
CA ASN A 131 0.24 -4.31 9.96
C ASN A 131 0.30 -5.51 8.98
N ALA A 132 -0.32 -5.38 7.83
CA ALA A 132 -0.30 -6.38 6.77
C ALA A 132 1.03 -6.40 6.01
N ALA A 133 1.34 -7.50 5.34
CA ALA A 133 2.55 -7.66 4.54
C ALA A 133 2.53 -6.81 3.26
N THR A 134 1.35 -6.54 2.71
CA THR A 134 1.12 -5.62 1.60
C THR A 134 0.16 -4.51 2.03
N ASN A 135 0.40 -3.29 1.57
CA ASN A 135 -0.45 -2.13 1.86
C ASN A 135 -1.32 -1.71 0.67
N ALA A 136 -1.02 -2.20 -0.51
CA ALA A 136 -1.83 -2.00 -1.70
C ALA A 136 -1.66 -3.15 -2.68
N GLN A 137 -2.75 -3.50 -3.34
CA GLN A 137 -2.83 -4.52 -4.38
C GLN A 137 -3.87 -4.11 -5.41
N PHE A 138 -3.71 -4.52 -6.66
CA PHE A 138 -4.79 -4.44 -7.65
C PHE A 138 -4.69 -5.59 -8.65
N TYR A 139 -5.78 -5.90 -9.30
CA TYR A 139 -5.77 -6.66 -10.54
C TYR A 139 -6.50 -5.88 -11.63
N VAL A 140 -6.12 -6.13 -12.88
CA VAL A 140 -6.81 -5.64 -14.07
C VAL A 140 -6.87 -6.73 -15.14
N THR A 141 -7.93 -6.69 -15.95
CA THR A 141 -8.17 -7.64 -17.02
C THR A 141 -9.00 -7.01 -18.14
N ASP A 142 -8.90 -7.54 -19.35
CA ASP A 142 -9.86 -7.29 -20.44
C ASP A 142 -10.98 -8.34 -20.46
N SER A 143 -11.00 -9.23 -19.47
CA SER A 143 -11.93 -10.37 -19.30
C SER A 143 -11.78 -11.49 -20.32
N THR A 144 -10.96 -11.34 -21.37
CA THR A 144 -10.91 -12.26 -22.50
C THR A 144 -9.53 -12.85 -22.78
N LYS A 145 -8.47 -12.03 -22.71
CA LYS A 145 -7.10 -12.42 -23.10
C LYS A 145 -6.07 -12.13 -22.04
N HIS A 146 -6.23 -11.05 -21.27
CA HIS A 146 -5.21 -10.48 -20.43
C HIS A 146 -5.66 -10.38 -18.98
N PHE A 147 -4.78 -10.78 -18.08
CA PHE A 147 -4.93 -10.60 -16.65
C PHE A 147 -3.60 -10.17 -16.06
N LEU A 148 -3.62 -9.14 -15.23
CA LEU A 148 -2.47 -8.63 -14.54
C LEU A 148 -2.81 -8.42 -13.07
N ASP A 149 -1.94 -8.88 -12.19
CA ASP A 149 -2.01 -8.75 -10.74
C ASP A 149 -0.77 -7.99 -10.25
N CYS A 150 -0.97 -7.10 -9.29
CA CYS A 150 0.04 -6.17 -8.80
C CYS A 150 -0.05 -6.02 -7.28
N SER A 151 1.08 -6.19 -6.60
CA SER A 151 1.18 -6.06 -5.14
C SER A 151 2.46 -5.35 -4.73
N VAL A 152 2.42 -4.52 -3.67
CA VAL A 152 3.60 -3.88 -3.10
C VAL A 152 4.05 -4.54 -1.81
N TYR A 153 5.37 -4.72 -1.65
CA TYR A 153 5.99 -5.22 -0.42
C TYR A 153 7.12 -4.31 0.04
N PHE A 154 7.21 -4.12 1.35
CA PHE A 154 8.30 -3.39 2.00
C PHE A 154 9.30 -4.37 2.63
N TYR A 155 10.61 -4.10 2.45
CA TYR A 155 11.68 -4.87 3.10
C TYR A 155 11.89 -4.39 4.55
N ALA A 156 10.82 -4.38 5.33
CA ALA A 156 10.81 -4.03 6.74
C ALA A 156 9.80 -4.92 7.47
N LYS A 157 9.98 -5.07 8.80
CA LYS A 157 8.92 -5.68 9.59
C LYS A 157 7.64 -4.84 9.42
N PRO A 158 6.48 -5.47 9.24
CA PRO A 158 5.22 -4.75 9.15
C PRO A 158 5.06 -3.82 10.37
N ASN A 159 5.10 -2.54 10.12
CA ASN A 159 4.83 -1.46 11.07
C ASN A 159 4.14 -0.36 10.26
N PHE A 160 2.84 -0.40 10.24
CA PHE A 160 1.99 0.47 9.42
C PHE A 160 2.35 1.94 9.59
N ASP A 161 2.47 2.42 10.82
CA ASP A 161 2.75 3.84 11.10
C ASP A 161 4.07 4.31 10.50
N SER A 162 5.12 3.48 10.55
CA SER A 162 6.43 3.86 10.05
C SER A 162 6.53 3.81 8.53
N VAL A 163 5.81 2.90 7.86
CA VAL A 163 5.84 2.75 6.40
C VAL A 163 4.77 3.57 5.70
N MET A 164 3.77 4.11 6.43
CA MET A 164 2.60 4.78 5.86
C MET A 164 2.94 5.88 4.85
N PRO A 165 3.91 6.79 5.07
CA PRO A 165 4.25 7.80 4.07
C PRO A 165 4.76 7.20 2.76
N ALA A 166 5.66 6.19 2.83
CA ALA A 166 6.17 5.47 1.67
C ALA A 166 5.06 4.66 0.98
N ALA A 167 4.21 3.99 1.76
CA ALA A 167 3.07 3.24 1.26
C ALA A 167 2.08 4.15 0.52
N SER A 168 1.83 5.36 1.04
CA SER A 168 0.98 6.34 0.39
C SER A 168 1.55 6.82 -0.94
N TYR A 169 2.86 7.09 -1.00
CA TYR A 169 3.55 7.48 -2.23
C TYR A 169 3.44 6.38 -3.29
N ILE A 170 3.85 5.14 -2.95
CA ILE A 170 3.85 4.02 -3.90
C ILE A 170 2.43 3.61 -4.32
N LYS A 171 1.45 3.75 -3.43
CA LYS A 171 0.04 3.54 -3.76
C LYS A 171 -0.44 4.46 -4.88
N ASN A 172 -0.01 5.74 -4.90
CA ASN A 172 -0.32 6.66 -5.98
C ASN A 172 0.34 6.22 -7.30
N ASP A 173 1.56 5.72 -7.26
CA ASP A 173 2.24 5.15 -8.44
C ASP A 173 1.52 3.88 -8.95
N MET A 174 1.06 3.01 -8.06
CA MET A 174 0.26 1.84 -8.43
C MET A 174 -1.05 2.25 -9.10
N ARG A 175 -1.71 3.31 -8.60
CA ARG A 175 -2.90 3.87 -9.26
C ARG A 175 -2.57 4.41 -10.65
N ARG A 176 -1.46 5.14 -10.79
CA ARG A 176 -1.02 5.64 -12.09
C ARG A 176 -0.75 4.52 -13.08
N ILE A 177 -0.09 3.44 -12.65
CA ILE A 177 0.11 2.23 -13.45
C ILE A 177 -1.24 1.66 -13.92
N MET A 178 -2.20 1.48 -13.01
CA MET A 178 -3.53 0.93 -13.32
C MET A 178 -4.32 1.82 -14.29
N GLU A 179 -4.32 3.14 -14.08
CA GLU A 179 -5.07 4.12 -14.87
C GLU A 179 -4.49 4.32 -16.29
N SER A 180 -3.17 4.26 -16.40
CA SER A 180 -2.46 4.42 -17.67
C SER A 180 -2.30 3.13 -18.46
N LEU A 181 -2.67 1.98 -17.87
CA LEU A 181 -2.47 0.67 -18.49
C LEU A 181 -3.23 0.53 -19.81
N ARG A 182 -2.55 -0.06 -20.80
CA ARG A 182 -3.10 -0.38 -22.12
C ARG A 182 -2.66 -1.78 -22.53
N TRP A 183 -3.59 -2.54 -23.08
CA TRP A 183 -3.30 -3.82 -23.73
C TRP A 183 -2.85 -3.57 -25.17
N LYS A 184 -1.91 -4.43 -25.66
CA LYS A 184 -1.46 -4.43 -27.07
C LYS A 184 -2.20 -5.48 -27.89
#